data_3bc825f87a0dd62a07912b704efa9ff0
#
_entry.id   3bc825f87a0dd62a07912b704efa9ff0
#
_cell.length_a   1.000
_cell.length_b   1.000
_cell.length_c   1.000
_cell.angle_alpha   90.00
_cell.angle_beta   90.00
_cell.angle_gamma   90.00
#
_symmetry.space_group_name_H-M   'P 1'
#
loop_
_entity.id
_entity.type
_entity.pdbx_description
1 polymer ?
#
loop_
_entity_poly.entity_id
_entity_poly.type
_entity_poly.pdbx_seq_one_letter_code
_entity_poly.pdbx_strand_id
1 'polypeptide(L)'
;AWSEHDTTAAFYVNSIEKHETTSTINYIWQQTTQGSYTLPFIDDASISDSITCAVVALHFGVQPDVLAQRMAVLEPVAMRLEVKEGQHGCTLINDSYNSDINSLDIALDFMNRRPDQKRRERTLILSDIYQSGETEQQLYADVAALVKERGVKKFIGIGTALGRQQQAFEGL
;
A
#
# COMPACT_ATOMS: atom_id res chain seq x y z
N ALA A 1 3.83 -21.37 -5.50
CA ALA A 1 3.27 -20.22 -6.24
C ALA A 1 1.77 -20.14 -5.98
N TRP A 2 1.21 -18.94 -6.06
CA TRP A 2 -0.23 -18.70 -5.99
C TRP A 2 -0.71 -17.99 -7.27
N SER A 3 -2.01 -18.08 -7.57
CA SER A 3 -2.61 -17.44 -8.73
C SER A 3 -4.10 -17.16 -8.52
N GLU A 4 -4.60 -16.08 -9.12
CA GLU A 4 -6.03 -15.76 -9.26
C GLU A 4 -6.62 -16.29 -10.58
N HIS A 5 -5.76 -16.74 -11.52
CA HIS A 5 -6.18 -17.11 -12.87
C HIS A 5 -5.92 -18.58 -13.20
N ASP A 6 -4.90 -19.19 -12.59
CA ASP A 6 -4.54 -20.59 -12.81
C ASP A 6 -5.11 -21.48 -11.70
N THR A 7 -6.19 -22.17 -12.00
CA THR A 7 -6.86 -23.10 -11.07
C THR A 7 -6.00 -24.32 -10.71
N THR A 8 -4.89 -24.56 -11.42
CA THR A 8 -3.96 -25.66 -11.11
C THR A 8 -2.86 -25.22 -10.15
N ALA A 9 -2.77 -23.94 -9.81
CA ALA A 9 -1.82 -23.43 -8.82
C ALA A 9 -2.00 -24.13 -7.47
N ALA A 10 -0.91 -24.36 -6.74
CA ALA A 10 -0.95 -24.98 -5.42
C ALA A 10 -1.81 -24.18 -4.42
N PHE A 11 -1.84 -22.86 -4.57
CA PHE A 11 -2.78 -21.98 -3.88
C PHE A 11 -3.53 -21.17 -4.94
N TYR A 12 -4.77 -21.51 -5.16
CA TYR A 12 -5.65 -20.80 -6.07
C TYR A 12 -6.56 -19.85 -5.28
N VAL A 13 -6.51 -18.56 -5.60
CA VAL A 13 -7.41 -17.56 -5.04
C VAL A 13 -8.71 -17.61 -5.82
N ASN A 14 -9.76 -18.08 -5.19
CA ASN A 14 -11.07 -18.23 -5.81
C ASN A 14 -11.82 -16.88 -5.89
N SER A 15 -11.77 -16.09 -4.83
CA SER A 15 -12.31 -14.71 -4.80
C SER A 15 -11.64 -13.85 -3.74
N ILE A 16 -11.65 -12.55 -3.97
CA ILE A 16 -11.29 -11.50 -3.00
C ILE A 16 -12.49 -10.57 -2.86
N GLU A 17 -13.06 -10.51 -1.66
CA GLU A 17 -14.23 -9.70 -1.35
C GLU A 17 -13.81 -8.55 -0.45
N LYS A 18 -13.86 -7.33 -0.94
CA LYS A 18 -13.52 -6.12 -0.18
C LYS A 18 -14.75 -5.51 0.46
N HIS A 19 -14.66 -5.26 1.77
CA HIS A 19 -15.66 -4.54 2.57
C HIS A 19 -15.14 -3.15 2.94
N GLU A 20 -15.83 -2.42 3.81
CA GLU A 20 -15.40 -1.06 4.20
C GLU A 20 -14.01 -1.01 4.84
N THR A 21 -13.67 -1.97 5.69
CA THR A 21 -12.42 -2.00 6.47
C THR A 21 -11.70 -3.34 6.44
N THR A 22 -12.27 -4.35 5.78
CA THR A 22 -11.74 -5.71 5.76
C THR A 22 -11.79 -6.29 4.35
N SER A 23 -10.98 -7.30 4.09
CA SER A 23 -11.05 -8.11 2.89
C SER A 23 -11.14 -9.58 3.25
N THR A 24 -11.98 -10.32 2.56
CA THR A 24 -12.11 -11.78 2.71
C THR A 24 -11.52 -12.45 1.49
N ILE A 25 -10.58 -13.37 1.71
CA ILE A 25 -9.91 -14.14 0.69
C ILE A 25 -10.41 -15.59 0.77
N ASN A 26 -11.06 -16.06 -0.30
CA ASN A 26 -11.46 -17.44 -0.47
C ASN A 26 -10.44 -18.15 -1.36
N TYR A 27 -9.95 -19.32 -0.94
CA TYR A 27 -8.88 -20.03 -1.64
C TYR A 27 -9.09 -21.53 -1.69
N ILE A 28 -8.37 -22.18 -2.61
CA ILE A 28 -8.22 -23.63 -2.69
C ILE A 28 -6.73 -23.96 -2.55
N TRP A 29 -6.39 -24.76 -1.54
CA TRP A 29 -5.04 -25.23 -1.29
C TRP A 29 -4.85 -26.65 -1.80
N GLN A 30 -3.77 -26.88 -2.57
CA GLN A 30 -3.40 -28.17 -3.15
C GLN A 30 -4.59 -28.86 -3.85
N GLN A 31 -5.46 -28.08 -4.51
CA GLN A 31 -6.62 -28.52 -5.28
C GLN A 31 -7.70 -29.29 -4.49
N THR A 32 -7.56 -29.45 -3.19
CA THR A 32 -8.44 -30.27 -2.34
C THR A 32 -9.00 -29.53 -1.15
N THR A 33 -8.24 -28.66 -0.53
CA THR A 33 -8.64 -27.98 0.70
C THR A 33 -9.18 -26.60 0.39
N GLN A 34 -10.47 -26.40 0.59
CA GLN A 34 -11.08 -25.06 0.55
C GLN A 34 -10.88 -24.36 1.88
N GLY A 35 -10.54 -23.09 1.83
CA GLY A 35 -10.37 -22.25 3.00
C GLY A 35 -10.75 -20.81 2.74
N SER A 36 -10.92 -20.08 3.82
CA SER A 36 -11.19 -18.65 3.78
C SER A 36 -10.53 -17.97 4.98
N TYR A 37 -10.06 -16.75 4.80
CA TYR A 37 -9.63 -15.90 5.90
C TYR A 37 -10.00 -14.44 5.63
N THR A 38 -10.16 -13.68 6.70
CA THR A 38 -10.46 -12.25 6.62
C THR A 38 -9.27 -11.45 7.14
N LEU A 39 -8.98 -10.32 6.48
CA LEU A 39 -7.93 -9.37 6.82
C LEU A 39 -8.52 -8.04 7.25
N PRO A 40 -7.92 -7.33 8.21
CA PRO A 40 -8.28 -5.95 8.54
C PRO A 40 -7.62 -4.93 7.60
N PHE A 41 -7.48 -5.28 6.31
CA PHE A 41 -6.89 -4.44 5.25
C PHE A 41 -7.74 -4.50 4.00
N ILE A 42 -7.70 -3.44 3.19
CA ILE A 42 -8.46 -3.33 1.93
C ILE A 42 -7.56 -2.97 0.72
N ASP A 43 -6.29 -2.64 0.96
CA ASP A 43 -5.35 -2.31 -0.10
C ASP A 43 -4.75 -3.57 -0.75
N ASP A 44 -4.46 -3.46 -2.06
CA ASP A 44 -4.01 -4.59 -2.86
C ASP A 44 -2.65 -5.13 -2.43
N ALA A 45 -1.77 -4.26 -1.92
CA ALA A 45 -0.44 -4.66 -1.46
C ALA A 45 -0.54 -5.56 -0.22
N SER A 46 -1.27 -5.13 0.82
CA SER A 46 -1.51 -5.93 2.03
C SER A 46 -2.22 -7.25 1.73
N ILE A 47 -3.17 -7.25 0.79
CA ILE A 47 -3.85 -8.46 0.34
C ILE A 47 -2.86 -9.42 -0.32
N SER A 48 -2.05 -8.97 -1.27
CA SER A 48 -1.04 -9.78 -1.96
C SER A 48 0.01 -10.36 -1.00
N ASP A 49 0.49 -9.54 -0.06
CA ASP A 49 1.45 -9.96 0.97
C ASP A 49 0.83 -11.04 1.87
N SER A 50 -0.44 -10.88 2.27
CA SER A 50 -1.15 -11.86 3.08
C SER A 50 -1.32 -13.20 2.37
N ILE A 51 -1.62 -13.18 1.06
CA ILE A 51 -1.72 -14.40 0.25
C ILE A 51 -0.38 -15.12 0.22
N THR A 52 0.71 -14.38 0.04
CA THR A 52 2.07 -14.93 0.07
C THR A 52 2.39 -15.55 1.43
N CYS A 53 2.05 -14.86 2.54
CA CYS A 53 2.20 -15.39 3.88
C CYS A 53 1.34 -16.65 4.10
N ALA A 54 0.09 -16.67 3.61
CA ALA A 54 -0.79 -17.83 3.73
C ALA A 54 -0.23 -19.06 3.02
N VAL A 55 0.31 -18.89 1.81
CA VAL A 55 0.97 -19.96 1.06
C VAL A 55 2.13 -20.56 1.86
N VAL A 56 2.98 -19.71 2.42
CA VAL A 56 4.13 -20.15 3.23
C VAL A 56 3.66 -20.87 4.48
N ALA A 57 2.71 -20.30 5.20
CA ALA A 57 2.16 -20.89 6.44
C ALA A 57 1.55 -22.29 6.19
N LEU A 58 0.71 -22.44 5.18
CA LEU A 58 0.11 -23.71 4.81
C LEU A 58 1.15 -24.72 4.32
N HIS A 59 2.18 -24.28 3.60
CA HIS A 59 3.28 -25.13 3.17
C HIS A 59 4.07 -25.70 4.36
N PHE A 60 4.23 -24.94 5.43
CA PHE A 60 4.85 -25.40 6.68
C PHE A 60 3.87 -26.09 7.64
N GLY A 61 2.65 -26.42 7.19
CA GLY A 61 1.70 -27.25 7.95
C GLY A 61 0.81 -26.50 8.94
N VAL A 62 0.74 -25.16 8.86
CA VAL A 62 -0.24 -24.38 9.62
C VAL A 62 -1.64 -24.81 9.17
N GLN A 63 -2.53 -25.13 10.10
CA GLN A 63 -3.88 -25.53 9.77
C GLN A 63 -4.71 -24.33 9.29
N PRO A 64 -5.66 -24.51 8.35
CA PRO A 64 -6.47 -23.43 7.78
C PRO A 64 -7.24 -22.58 8.82
N ASP A 65 -7.74 -23.21 9.87
CA ASP A 65 -8.45 -22.55 10.94
C ASP A 65 -7.52 -21.66 11.78
N VAL A 66 -6.31 -22.11 12.06
CA VAL A 66 -5.28 -21.34 12.75
C VAL A 66 -4.83 -20.16 11.86
N LEU A 67 -4.63 -20.40 10.56
CA LEU A 67 -4.31 -19.35 9.59
C LEU A 67 -5.38 -18.25 9.62
N ALA A 68 -6.67 -18.63 9.51
CA ALA A 68 -7.78 -17.68 9.51
C ALA A 68 -7.84 -16.84 10.81
N GLN A 69 -7.64 -17.49 11.97
CA GLN A 69 -7.59 -16.79 13.25
C GLN A 69 -6.45 -15.77 13.33
N ARG A 70 -5.26 -16.10 12.81
CA ARG A 70 -4.08 -15.22 12.84
C ARG A 70 -4.19 -14.07 11.85
N MET A 71 -4.73 -14.32 10.67
CA MET A 71 -4.95 -13.30 9.64
C MET A 71 -5.95 -12.23 10.10
N ALA A 72 -6.98 -12.60 10.84
CA ALA A 72 -8.01 -11.69 11.34
C ALA A 72 -7.51 -10.68 12.39
N VAL A 73 -6.39 -10.96 13.05
CA VAL A 73 -5.82 -10.12 14.11
C VAL A 73 -4.51 -9.44 13.70
N LEU A 74 -4.23 -9.40 12.41
CA LEU A 74 -3.08 -8.64 11.91
C LEU A 74 -3.29 -7.15 12.16
N GLU A 75 -2.21 -6.47 12.47
CA GLU A 75 -2.20 -5.01 12.64
C GLU A 75 -1.41 -4.35 11.52
N PRO A 76 -1.77 -3.12 11.10
CA PRO A 76 -0.99 -2.37 10.14
C PRO A 76 0.45 -2.20 10.63
N VAL A 77 1.41 -2.40 9.75
CA VAL A 77 2.80 -2.07 10.06
C VAL A 77 2.92 -0.55 10.21
N ALA A 78 3.45 -0.11 11.35
CA ALA A 78 3.69 1.32 11.59
C ALA A 78 4.47 1.95 10.42
N MET A 79 4.11 3.18 10.04
CA MET A 79 4.72 3.92 8.92
C MET A 79 4.57 3.27 7.53
N ARG A 80 3.59 2.35 7.36
CA ARG A 80 3.22 1.73 6.08
C ARG A 80 1.74 2.02 5.81
N LEU A 81 1.44 3.04 5.02
CA LEU A 81 0.07 3.53 4.74
C LEU A 81 -0.80 3.69 6.00
N GLU A 82 -0.15 3.97 7.13
CA GLU A 82 -0.80 4.10 8.43
C GLU A 82 -1.69 5.35 8.45
N VAL A 83 -2.98 5.17 8.70
CA VAL A 83 -3.95 6.28 8.74
C VAL A 83 -4.20 6.71 10.18
N LYS A 84 -4.03 8.01 10.45
CA LYS A 84 -4.31 8.62 11.75
C LYS A 84 -5.19 9.85 11.59
N GLU A 85 -6.13 10.03 12.49
CA GLU A 85 -6.86 11.29 12.60
C GLU A 85 -6.00 12.31 13.34
N GLY A 86 -5.76 13.43 12.68
CA GLY A 86 -5.03 14.56 13.25
C GLY A 86 -5.97 15.60 13.87
N GLN A 87 -5.37 16.70 14.34
CA GLN A 87 -6.14 17.81 14.86
C GLN A 87 -6.90 18.56 13.76
N HIS A 88 -7.97 19.27 14.12
CA HIS A 88 -8.80 20.07 13.22
C HIS A 88 -9.40 19.27 12.04
N GLY A 89 -9.63 17.98 12.25
CA GLY A 89 -10.24 17.11 11.24
C GLY A 89 -9.32 16.79 10.07
N CYS A 90 -8.01 16.94 10.19
CA CYS A 90 -7.10 16.46 9.16
C CYS A 90 -6.86 14.95 9.29
N THR A 91 -6.68 14.27 8.17
CA THR A 91 -6.25 12.87 8.13
C THR A 91 -4.78 12.81 7.74
N LEU A 92 -3.98 12.14 8.55
CA LEU A 92 -2.57 11.87 8.27
C LEU A 92 -2.42 10.46 7.71
N ILE A 93 -1.80 10.34 6.54
CA ILE A 93 -1.37 9.06 5.98
C ILE A 93 0.16 9.01 6.13
N ASN A 94 0.64 8.09 6.96
CA ASN A 94 2.04 7.92 7.26
C ASN A 94 2.60 6.70 6.52
N ASP A 95 3.44 6.96 5.52
CA ASP A 95 4.14 5.95 4.72
C ASP A 95 5.65 6.23 4.70
N SER A 96 6.20 6.61 5.85
CA SER A 96 7.57 7.12 5.97
C SER A 96 8.63 6.06 6.26
N TYR A 97 8.29 4.76 6.25
CA TYR A 97 9.25 3.69 6.54
C TYR A 97 10.35 3.59 5.48
N ASN A 98 9.96 3.67 4.22
CA ASN A 98 10.86 3.68 3.07
C ASN A 98 10.29 4.61 2.01
N SER A 99 11.15 5.23 1.20
CA SER A 99 10.68 6.15 0.18
C SER A 99 11.32 5.81 -1.16
N ASP A 100 10.47 5.47 -2.12
CA ASP A 100 10.78 5.34 -3.54
C ASP A 100 9.58 5.84 -4.36
N ILE A 101 9.77 6.05 -5.67
CA ILE A 101 8.72 6.65 -6.52
C ILE A 101 7.49 5.76 -6.66
N ASN A 102 7.66 4.43 -6.66
CA ASN A 102 6.54 3.49 -6.77
C ASN A 102 5.71 3.46 -5.48
N SER A 103 6.38 3.42 -4.32
CA SER A 103 5.73 3.52 -3.01
C SER A 103 4.98 4.84 -2.86
N LEU A 104 5.58 5.94 -3.33
CA LEU A 104 4.93 7.25 -3.34
C LEU A 104 3.66 7.26 -4.20
N ASP A 105 3.70 6.64 -5.40
CA ASP A 105 2.52 6.54 -6.26
C ASP A 105 1.39 5.75 -5.60
N ILE A 106 1.71 4.62 -4.96
CA ILE A 106 0.75 3.80 -4.19
C ILE A 106 0.13 4.62 -3.06
N ALA A 107 0.94 5.38 -2.30
CA ALA A 107 0.45 6.20 -1.20
C ALA A 107 -0.47 7.33 -1.66
N LEU A 108 -0.13 7.99 -2.77
CA LEU A 108 -0.95 9.04 -3.37
C LEU A 108 -2.26 8.48 -3.97
N ASP A 109 -2.23 7.31 -4.60
CA ASP A 109 -3.42 6.62 -5.09
C ASP A 109 -4.33 6.19 -3.93
N PHE A 110 -3.76 5.62 -2.87
CA PHE A 110 -4.49 5.28 -1.64
C PHE A 110 -5.18 6.52 -1.04
N MET A 111 -4.46 7.65 -0.94
CA MET A 111 -5.02 8.92 -0.50
C MET A 111 -6.22 9.35 -1.38
N ASN A 112 -6.10 9.18 -2.71
CA ASN A 112 -7.10 9.62 -3.67
C ASN A 112 -8.38 8.77 -3.66
N ARG A 113 -8.30 7.50 -3.32
CA ARG A 113 -9.46 6.57 -3.27
C ARG A 113 -10.31 6.76 -2.02
N ARG A 114 -9.84 7.43 -0.99
CA ARG A 114 -10.59 7.64 0.25
C ARG A 114 -11.82 8.53 0.02
N PRO A 115 -13.02 8.12 0.44
CA PRO A 115 -14.27 8.83 0.14
C PRO A 115 -14.37 10.20 0.80
N ASP A 116 -13.70 10.41 1.92
CA ASP A 116 -13.68 11.66 2.68
C ASP A 116 -12.75 12.74 2.07
N GLN A 117 -11.93 12.39 1.08
CA GLN A 117 -10.88 13.25 0.53
C GLN A 117 -11.33 14.14 -0.64
N LYS A 118 -12.50 13.93 -1.21
CA LYS A 118 -12.96 14.67 -2.42
C LYS A 118 -13.02 16.19 -2.28
N ARG A 119 -13.02 16.72 -1.05
CA ARG A 119 -13.15 18.17 -0.75
C ARG A 119 -11.99 18.75 0.07
N ARG A 120 -10.96 17.95 0.38
CA ARG A 120 -9.84 18.38 1.24
C ARG A 120 -8.62 18.77 0.42
N GLU A 121 -7.89 19.78 0.87
CA GLU A 121 -6.58 20.09 0.31
C GLU A 121 -5.59 18.97 0.65
N ARG A 122 -4.80 18.58 -0.34
CA ARG A 122 -3.82 17.52 -0.23
C ARG A 122 -2.45 18.12 -0.05
N THR A 123 -1.82 17.81 1.07
CA THR A 123 -0.44 18.20 1.38
C THR A 123 0.42 16.95 1.37
N LEU A 124 1.50 16.97 0.59
CA LEU A 124 2.54 15.95 0.64
C LEU A 124 3.75 16.49 1.41
N ILE A 125 4.24 15.71 2.36
CA ILE A 125 5.52 15.93 3.04
C ILE A 125 6.43 14.79 2.59
N LEU A 126 7.51 15.09 1.88
CA LEU A 126 8.42 14.10 1.31
C LEU A 126 9.85 14.37 1.76
N SER A 127 10.54 13.35 2.24
CA SER A 127 11.99 13.39 2.48
C SER A 127 12.77 13.00 1.23
N ASP A 128 14.09 13.21 1.26
CA ASP A 128 14.97 12.76 0.18
C ASP A 128 14.77 11.27 -0.12
N ILE A 129 14.69 10.92 -1.41
CA ILE A 129 14.63 9.54 -1.90
C ILE A 129 16.05 9.06 -2.21
N TYR A 130 16.42 7.92 -1.63
CA TYR A 130 17.74 7.32 -1.81
C TYR A 130 17.65 6.04 -2.64
N GLN A 131 18.76 5.71 -3.33
CA GLN A 131 18.90 4.43 -4.05
C GLN A 131 17.92 4.22 -5.22
N SER A 132 17.57 5.28 -5.94
CA SER A 132 16.66 5.17 -7.11
C SER A 132 17.31 4.52 -8.34
N GLY A 133 18.63 4.50 -8.42
CA GLY A 133 19.34 4.06 -9.64
C GLY A 133 19.34 5.09 -10.78
N GLU A 134 18.68 6.22 -10.61
CA GLU A 134 18.55 7.31 -11.55
C GLU A 134 19.40 8.54 -11.15
N THR A 135 19.55 9.49 -12.06
CA THR A 135 20.11 10.77 -11.68
C THR A 135 19.15 11.54 -10.79
N GLU A 136 19.67 12.30 -9.83
CA GLU A 136 18.85 13.12 -8.92
C GLU A 136 17.89 14.04 -9.69
N GLN A 137 18.35 14.64 -10.77
CA GLN A 137 17.52 15.52 -11.61
C GLN A 137 16.34 14.77 -12.25
N GLN A 138 16.57 13.60 -12.82
CA GLN A 138 15.51 12.80 -13.43
C GLN A 138 14.51 12.33 -12.41
N LEU A 139 14.98 11.74 -11.29
CA LEU A 139 14.15 11.28 -10.20
C LEU A 139 13.17 12.36 -9.73
N TYR A 140 13.67 13.56 -9.41
CA TYR A 140 12.79 14.61 -8.88
C TYR A 140 11.94 15.30 -9.94
N ALA A 141 12.31 15.23 -11.23
CA ALA A 141 11.43 15.62 -12.32
C ALA A 141 10.21 14.66 -12.41
N ASP A 142 10.45 13.35 -12.30
CA ASP A 142 9.39 12.32 -12.31
C ASP A 142 8.51 12.39 -11.05
N VAL A 143 9.11 12.61 -9.88
CA VAL A 143 8.37 12.85 -8.63
C VAL A 143 7.46 14.08 -8.76
N ALA A 144 7.97 15.19 -9.31
CA ALA A 144 7.17 16.40 -9.47
C ALA A 144 6.01 16.21 -10.46
N ALA A 145 6.24 15.46 -11.55
CA ALA A 145 5.19 15.11 -12.52
C ALA A 145 4.10 14.26 -11.84
N LEU A 146 4.48 13.22 -11.10
CA LEU A 146 3.58 12.34 -10.35
C LEU A 146 2.75 13.14 -9.33
N VAL A 147 3.38 13.98 -8.54
CA VAL A 147 2.71 14.78 -7.49
C VAL A 147 1.66 15.73 -8.10
N LYS A 148 1.98 16.34 -9.25
CA LYS A 148 1.03 17.18 -10.03
C LYS A 148 -0.14 16.36 -10.56
N GLU A 149 0.15 15.21 -11.20
CA GLU A 149 -0.85 14.31 -11.75
C GLU A 149 -1.83 13.81 -10.68
N ARG A 150 -1.32 13.46 -9.50
CA ARG A 150 -2.13 12.98 -8.37
C ARG A 150 -2.88 14.10 -7.64
N GLY A 151 -2.72 15.35 -8.06
CA GLY A 151 -3.51 16.50 -7.59
C GLY A 151 -3.16 16.98 -6.19
N VAL A 152 -1.93 16.81 -5.76
CA VAL A 152 -1.38 17.43 -4.56
C VAL A 152 -1.38 18.94 -4.73
N LYS A 153 -1.81 19.70 -3.71
CA LYS A 153 -1.92 21.17 -3.73
C LYS A 153 -0.82 21.87 -2.96
N LYS A 154 -0.22 21.17 -2.02
CA LYS A 154 0.87 21.71 -1.23
C LYS A 154 1.96 20.65 -1.07
N PHE A 155 3.18 21.03 -1.41
CA PHE A 155 4.37 20.19 -1.29
C PHE A 155 5.33 20.74 -0.25
N ILE A 156 5.83 19.89 0.63
CA ILE A 156 6.85 20.20 1.62
C ILE A 156 7.98 19.19 1.45
N GLY A 157 9.09 19.64 0.86
CA GLY A 157 10.29 18.82 0.69
C GLY A 157 11.21 18.95 1.91
N ILE A 158 11.74 17.84 2.39
CA ILE A 158 12.68 17.79 3.52
C ILE A 158 13.94 17.06 3.06
N GLY A 159 15.05 17.76 3.00
CA GLY A 159 16.33 17.19 2.66
C GLY A 159 17.15 18.01 1.69
N THR A 160 18.41 17.63 1.52
CA THR A 160 19.37 18.38 0.73
C THR A 160 19.20 18.16 -0.77
N ALA A 161 18.80 16.95 -1.18
CA ALA A 161 18.57 16.63 -2.58
C ALA A 161 17.30 17.35 -3.08
N LEU A 162 16.20 17.31 -2.34
CA LEU A 162 14.99 18.09 -2.62
C LEU A 162 15.26 19.59 -2.65
N GLY A 163 16.10 20.09 -1.75
CA GLY A 163 16.51 21.50 -1.74
C GLY A 163 17.26 21.90 -3.02
N ARG A 164 18.13 21.05 -3.56
CA ARG A 164 18.82 21.31 -4.84
C ARG A 164 17.87 21.29 -6.04
N GLN A 165 16.81 20.48 -5.97
CA GLN A 165 15.86 20.25 -7.06
C GLN A 165 14.54 21.01 -6.86
N GLN A 166 14.49 22.00 -6.00
CA GLN A 166 13.26 22.77 -5.67
C GLN A 166 12.55 23.34 -6.91
N GLN A 167 13.29 23.68 -7.96
CA GLN A 167 12.73 24.23 -9.21
C GLN A 167 11.77 23.26 -9.90
N ALA A 168 11.97 21.94 -9.76
CA ALA A 168 11.06 20.93 -10.33
C ALA A 168 9.64 21.01 -9.74
N PHE A 169 9.51 21.54 -8.55
CA PHE A 169 8.25 21.65 -7.78
C PHE A 169 7.61 23.03 -7.84
N GLU A 170 8.12 23.95 -8.65
CA GLU A 170 7.52 25.27 -8.82
C GLU A 170 6.07 25.15 -9.35
N GLY A 171 5.16 25.90 -8.70
CA GLY A 171 3.73 25.89 -9.04
C GLY A 171 2.91 24.78 -8.34
N LEU A 172 3.49 24.12 -7.33
CA LEU A 172 2.81 23.22 -6.39
C LEU A 172 2.51 23.91 -5.07
#